data_5a9f5b51100b849e869849a400240815
#
_entry.id   5a9f5b51100b849e869849a400240815
#
_cell.length_a   1.000
_cell.length_b   1.000
_cell.length_c   1.000
_cell.angle_alpha   90.00
_cell.angle_beta   90.00
_cell.angle_gamma   90.00
#
_symmetry.space_group_name_H-M   'P 1'
#
loop_
_entity.id
_entity.type
_entity.pdbx_description
1 polymer ?
#
loop_
_entity_poly.entity_id
_entity_poly.type
_entity_poly.pdbx_seq_one_letter_code
_entity_poly.pdbx_strand_id
1 'polypeptide(L)'
;MADQPEKGAAVQPVAVEASSLRDQVATIRKALVASPVRKWLLWTSVGIMAVIIATSIGQVLLNRWNQPFYDALARRDMAAFVHQLVVFAMIAGGLLVLNIGQTWLNQMIRLKLREALTLDLIDQWMRPARAFRLANAGAIGVNPDQRMQQDAAHLSDLSTDLGVGLLQSLILLVSFVGVLWQLSSGFVFHVNGWSLAIPGYMVWAAFLYAGTASWLSWLVGRPLIRLNSDRYTREAELRSSMVRVNENVDAIALYHGEADARRRLELDLGTVLGAMRRIYTAQINLSWVTDTYGWITVVAPILVASPVYFSGDISFGGLMMAVGAFNQVHSSLRWFINNIGSIADWRATLMRVADFRIALYETDVLHDTEKRISFDQNTNGSLTFEKLQVASPEGCTKLSDQHVEIRPGERVMITGEPGAGKTLFFRAIAGLWPWGSGKIGLPAGETLIFVPRVPYLPAGTLREVLNHANGHAPASDAEISAVLAEVGLERLSGSLDRVGRWDHELGDDEQRLLGVARLALRQPKWVIIDEAMDAFDGPSLLRVLAMLEKHLKGAAIINIGRGQHNNQFFPRGLTIVKDPDAPALKPVRVRAGAIEPPPVAARRKK
;
A
#
# COMPACT_ATOMS: atom_id res chain seq x y z
N MET A 1 -13.53 -21.11 -48.06
CA MET A 1 -12.53 -20.23 -47.50
C MET A 1 -13.29 -19.15 -46.77
N ALA A 2 -13.52 -19.35 -45.48
CA ALA A 2 -14.25 -18.42 -44.61
C ALA A 2 -13.23 -17.69 -43.74
N ASP A 3 -13.24 -16.38 -43.88
CA ASP A 3 -12.41 -15.42 -43.16
C ASP A 3 -12.73 -15.49 -41.66
N GLN A 4 -11.72 -15.74 -40.84
CA GLN A 4 -11.83 -15.69 -39.39
C GLN A 4 -11.66 -14.23 -38.94
N PRO A 5 -12.52 -13.71 -38.05
CA PRO A 5 -12.31 -12.38 -37.49
C PRO A 5 -11.08 -12.37 -36.60
N GLU A 6 -10.18 -11.43 -36.86
CA GLU A 6 -9.02 -11.12 -36.01
C GLU A 6 -9.43 -10.93 -34.55
N LYS A 7 -8.83 -11.74 -33.68
CA LYS A 7 -8.93 -11.60 -32.20
C LYS A 7 -8.39 -10.22 -31.79
N GLY A 8 -9.26 -9.43 -31.17
CA GLY A 8 -8.92 -8.16 -30.58
C GLY A 8 -7.63 -8.25 -29.78
N ALA A 9 -6.69 -7.41 -30.11
CA ALA A 9 -5.39 -7.30 -29.42
C ALA A 9 -5.64 -6.96 -27.95
N ALA A 10 -5.40 -7.95 -27.09
CA ALA A 10 -5.36 -7.73 -25.65
C ALA A 10 -4.30 -6.67 -25.36
N VAL A 11 -4.70 -5.60 -24.70
CA VAL A 11 -3.80 -4.55 -24.20
C VAL A 11 -2.77 -5.23 -23.30
N GLN A 12 -1.54 -5.35 -23.79
CA GLN A 12 -0.45 -5.88 -22.96
C GLN A 12 -0.20 -4.92 -21.80
N PRO A 13 -0.13 -5.42 -20.56
CA PRO A 13 0.17 -4.58 -19.41
C PRO A 13 1.54 -3.92 -19.63
N VAL A 14 1.61 -2.62 -19.38
CA VAL A 14 2.85 -1.84 -19.39
C VAL A 14 3.81 -2.50 -18.41
N ALA A 15 4.87 -3.14 -18.91
CA ALA A 15 5.94 -3.64 -18.07
C ALA A 15 6.71 -2.43 -17.53
N VAL A 16 6.47 -2.08 -16.27
CA VAL A 16 7.35 -1.16 -15.54
C VAL A 16 8.68 -1.86 -15.38
N GLU A 17 9.75 -1.33 -15.96
CA GLU A 17 11.09 -1.80 -15.63
C GLU A 17 11.28 -1.68 -14.12
N ALA A 18 11.53 -2.82 -13.47
CA ALA A 18 11.63 -2.89 -12.02
C ALA A 18 12.72 -1.92 -11.54
N SER A 19 12.34 -0.96 -10.71
CA SER A 19 13.28 -0.02 -10.08
C SER A 19 14.33 -0.80 -9.28
N SER A 20 15.58 -0.32 -9.26
CA SER A 20 16.65 -1.02 -8.53
C SER A 20 16.36 -1.02 -7.03
N LEU A 21 16.85 -2.01 -6.28
CA LEU A 21 16.70 -2.07 -4.82
C LEU A 21 17.20 -0.78 -4.16
N ARG A 22 18.27 -0.18 -4.69
CA ARG A 22 18.82 1.08 -4.18
C ARG A 22 17.85 2.24 -4.34
N ASP A 23 17.17 2.32 -5.48
CA ASP A 23 16.18 3.38 -5.76
C ASP A 23 14.94 3.22 -4.89
N GLN A 24 14.48 1.97 -4.69
CA GLN A 24 13.36 1.65 -3.81
C GLN A 24 13.64 2.08 -2.37
N VAL A 25 14.80 1.68 -1.83
CA VAL A 25 15.22 2.05 -0.47
C VAL A 25 15.44 3.57 -0.36
N ALA A 26 16.05 4.20 -1.37
CA ALA A 26 16.24 5.65 -1.39
C ALA A 26 14.90 6.40 -1.39
N THR A 27 13.91 5.90 -2.12
CA THR A 27 12.56 6.48 -2.19
C THR A 27 11.86 6.43 -0.83
N ILE A 28 11.90 5.29 -0.14
CA ILE A 28 11.33 5.16 1.21
C ILE A 28 12.11 6.01 2.22
N ARG A 29 13.45 6.01 2.15
CA ARG A 29 14.27 6.87 3.01
C ARG A 29 13.92 8.35 2.85
N LYS A 30 13.71 8.83 1.61
CA LYS A 30 13.27 10.23 1.36
C LYS A 30 11.93 10.52 2.05
N ALA A 31 10.97 9.59 2.00
CA ALA A 31 9.69 9.72 2.70
C ALA A 31 9.89 9.87 4.22
N LEU A 32 10.70 9.01 4.83
CA LEU A 32 10.97 9.02 6.26
C LEU A 32 11.72 10.29 6.72
N VAL A 33 12.69 10.76 5.93
CA VAL A 33 13.43 11.99 6.23
C VAL A 33 12.55 13.24 6.13
N ALA A 34 11.56 13.25 5.22
CA ALA A 34 10.60 14.33 5.09
C ALA A 34 9.50 14.31 6.17
N SER A 35 9.31 13.18 6.85
CA SER A 35 8.27 12.98 7.86
C SER A 35 8.48 13.84 9.11
N PRO A 36 7.40 14.36 9.73
CA PRO A 36 7.46 15.09 10.99
C PRO A 36 7.99 14.23 12.15
N VAL A 37 7.82 12.90 12.08
CA VAL A 37 8.27 11.96 13.12
C VAL A 37 9.75 11.55 13.01
N ARG A 38 10.51 12.14 12.06
CA ARG A 38 11.93 11.82 11.80
C ARG A 38 12.80 11.82 13.06
N LYS A 39 12.70 12.87 13.88
CA LYS A 39 13.52 12.99 15.10
C LYS A 39 13.21 11.87 16.07
N TRP A 40 11.95 11.53 16.22
CA TRP A 40 11.50 10.46 17.10
C TRP A 40 12.01 9.09 16.62
N LEU A 41 11.92 8.80 15.31
CA LEU A 41 12.47 7.58 14.71
C LEU A 41 13.98 7.45 14.95
N LEU A 42 14.73 8.54 14.81
CA LEU A 42 16.17 8.53 15.08
C LEU A 42 16.48 8.20 16.54
N TRP A 43 15.83 8.87 17.52
CA TRP A 43 16.09 8.62 18.93
C TRP A 43 15.69 7.22 19.39
N THR A 44 14.57 6.70 18.88
CA THR A 44 14.17 5.31 19.19
C THR A 44 15.08 4.29 18.53
N SER A 45 15.60 4.56 17.34
CA SER A 45 16.61 3.70 16.69
C SER A 45 17.92 3.68 17.46
N VAL A 46 18.35 4.80 17.99
CA VAL A 46 19.53 4.87 18.90
C VAL A 46 19.23 4.13 20.21
N GLY A 47 18.06 4.32 20.77
CA GLY A 47 17.62 3.65 22.00
C GLY A 47 17.60 2.13 21.86
N ILE A 48 17.02 1.61 20.77
CA ILE A 48 16.98 0.14 20.55
C ILE A 48 18.38 -0.43 20.31
N MET A 49 19.26 0.31 19.62
CA MET A 49 20.66 -0.07 19.46
C MET A 49 21.36 -0.22 20.81
N ALA A 50 21.20 0.76 21.69
CA ALA A 50 21.77 0.74 23.04
C ALA A 50 21.23 -0.44 23.86
N VAL A 51 19.92 -0.70 23.80
CA VAL A 51 19.30 -1.83 24.49
C VAL A 51 19.80 -3.16 23.94
N ILE A 52 19.92 -3.33 22.61
CA ILE A 52 20.48 -4.54 22.01
C ILE A 52 21.91 -4.80 22.46
N ILE A 53 22.76 -3.77 22.48
CA ILE A 53 24.14 -3.87 22.98
C ILE A 53 24.14 -4.29 24.45
N ALA A 54 23.35 -3.63 25.31
CA ALA A 54 23.23 -3.98 26.71
C ALA A 54 22.72 -5.40 26.93
N THR A 55 21.72 -5.84 26.18
CA THR A 55 21.19 -7.22 26.19
C THR A 55 22.27 -8.22 25.76
N SER A 56 23.06 -7.89 24.73
CA SER A 56 24.16 -8.75 24.26
C SER A 56 25.26 -8.90 25.32
N ILE A 57 25.63 -7.82 26.00
CA ILE A 57 26.55 -7.84 27.14
C ILE A 57 25.98 -8.71 28.26
N GLY A 58 24.69 -8.54 28.61
CA GLY A 58 24.00 -9.36 29.60
C GLY A 58 24.00 -10.85 29.25
N GLN A 59 23.81 -11.19 27.98
CA GLN A 59 23.87 -12.59 27.50
C GLN A 59 25.29 -13.16 27.59
N VAL A 60 26.34 -12.38 27.29
CA VAL A 60 27.73 -12.81 27.50
C VAL A 60 28.03 -13.01 28.98
N LEU A 61 27.55 -12.12 29.87
CA LEU A 61 27.67 -12.28 31.31
C LEU A 61 26.95 -13.54 31.80
N LEU A 62 25.74 -13.80 31.32
CA LEU A 62 24.98 -15.02 31.61
C LEU A 62 25.73 -16.27 31.14
N ASN A 63 26.35 -16.22 29.96
CA ASN A 63 27.14 -17.35 29.47
C ASN A 63 28.40 -17.57 30.34
N ARG A 64 29.10 -16.50 30.77
CA ARG A 64 30.24 -16.60 31.69
C ARG A 64 29.84 -17.09 33.07
N TRP A 65 28.64 -16.76 33.54
CA TRP A 65 28.07 -17.27 34.79
C TRP A 65 27.93 -18.79 34.81
N ASN A 66 27.76 -19.48 33.66
CA ASN A 66 27.72 -20.92 33.58
C ASN A 66 28.97 -21.57 34.21
N GLN A 67 30.15 -20.96 34.02
CA GLN A 67 31.40 -21.56 34.52
C GLN A 67 31.39 -21.69 36.06
N PRO A 68 31.30 -20.60 36.86
CA PRO A 68 31.32 -20.76 38.33
C PRO A 68 30.12 -21.50 38.88
N PHE A 69 28.96 -21.45 38.20
CA PHE A 69 27.79 -22.21 38.63
C PHE A 69 27.98 -23.72 38.50
N TYR A 70 28.39 -24.20 37.30
CA TYR A 70 28.62 -25.62 37.12
C TYR A 70 29.87 -26.14 37.85
N ASP A 71 30.87 -25.31 38.08
CA ASP A 71 32.02 -25.66 38.87
C ASP A 71 31.67 -25.84 40.36
N ALA A 72 30.79 -24.98 40.91
CA ALA A 72 30.28 -25.13 42.29
C ALA A 72 29.48 -26.45 42.42
N LEU A 73 28.67 -26.78 41.39
CA LEU A 73 27.92 -28.04 41.36
C LEU A 73 28.85 -29.25 41.28
N ALA A 74 29.89 -29.21 40.43
CA ALA A 74 30.87 -30.30 40.29
C ALA A 74 31.68 -30.51 41.58
N ARG A 75 32.00 -29.45 42.32
CA ARG A 75 32.69 -29.51 43.64
C ARG A 75 31.75 -29.84 44.80
N ARG A 76 30.44 -29.90 44.58
CA ARG A 76 29.40 -30.09 45.61
C ARG A 76 29.42 -29.03 46.70
N ASP A 77 29.79 -27.80 46.34
CA ASP A 77 29.84 -26.65 47.26
C ASP A 77 28.48 -25.94 47.27
N MET A 78 27.66 -26.20 48.29
CA MET A 78 26.33 -25.63 48.46
C MET A 78 26.35 -24.12 48.67
N ALA A 79 27.36 -23.59 49.37
CA ALA A 79 27.41 -22.15 49.63
C ALA A 79 27.73 -21.38 48.35
N ALA A 80 28.70 -21.82 47.56
CA ALA A 80 29.02 -21.25 46.26
C ALA A 80 27.84 -21.39 45.30
N PHE A 81 27.16 -22.54 45.29
CA PHE A 81 25.97 -22.78 44.43
C PHE A 81 24.85 -21.79 44.74
N VAL A 82 24.46 -21.62 46.02
CA VAL A 82 23.42 -20.65 46.41
C VAL A 82 23.81 -19.22 46.04
N HIS A 83 25.09 -18.84 46.24
CA HIS A 83 25.61 -17.54 45.82
C HIS A 83 25.44 -17.34 44.30
N GLN A 84 25.76 -18.35 43.49
CA GLN A 84 25.58 -18.26 42.03
C GLN A 84 24.10 -18.16 41.60
N LEU A 85 23.15 -18.73 42.33
CA LEU A 85 21.72 -18.53 42.07
C LEU A 85 21.28 -17.07 42.29
N VAL A 86 21.83 -16.40 43.29
CA VAL A 86 21.57 -14.96 43.50
C VAL A 86 22.15 -14.13 42.36
N VAL A 87 23.38 -14.44 41.93
CA VAL A 87 24.01 -13.78 40.78
C VAL A 87 23.17 -14.00 39.50
N PHE A 88 22.67 -15.22 39.27
CA PHE A 88 21.77 -15.51 38.18
C PHE A 88 20.50 -14.65 38.23
N ALA A 89 19.86 -14.56 39.42
CA ALA A 89 18.63 -13.79 39.56
C ALA A 89 18.86 -12.29 39.23
N MET A 90 20.02 -11.72 39.61
CA MET A 90 20.37 -10.35 39.24
C MET A 90 20.58 -10.18 37.73
N ILE A 91 21.35 -11.08 37.09
CA ILE A 91 21.59 -11.03 35.64
C ILE A 91 20.28 -11.23 34.87
N ALA A 92 19.49 -12.26 35.22
CA ALA A 92 18.22 -12.57 34.60
C ALA A 92 17.19 -11.46 34.79
N GLY A 93 17.12 -10.86 35.98
CA GLY A 93 16.29 -9.69 36.26
C GLY A 93 16.65 -8.47 35.39
N GLY A 94 17.94 -8.19 35.25
CA GLY A 94 18.43 -7.14 34.36
C GLY A 94 18.09 -7.42 32.88
N LEU A 95 18.32 -8.64 32.41
CA LEU A 95 17.95 -9.07 31.05
C LEU A 95 16.44 -9.00 30.81
N LEU A 96 15.62 -9.36 31.80
CA LEU A 96 14.16 -9.25 31.70
C LEU A 96 13.72 -7.79 31.45
N VAL A 97 14.26 -6.84 32.22
CA VAL A 97 13.96 -5.42 32.07
C VAL A 97 14.40 -4.92 30.67
N LEU A 98 15.59 -5.31 30.23
CA LEU A 98 16.10 -4.97 28.89
C LEU A 98 15.23 -5.56 27.78
N ASN A 99 14.80 -6.80 27.89
CA ASN A 99 13.92 -7.45 26.89
C ASN A 99 12.54 -6.79 26.82
N ILE A 100 11.96 -6.41 27.97
CA ILE A 100 10.71 -5.65 27.99
C ILE A 100 10.91 -4.29 27.32
N GLY A 101 12.00 -3.59 27.64
CA GLY A 101 12.37 -2.32 27.01
C GLY A 101 12.58 -2.45 25.50
N GLN A 102 13.25 -3.51 25.06
CA GLN A 102 13.45 -3.82 23.64
C GLN A 102 12.12 -4.06 22.93
N THR A 103 11.23 -4.84 23.55
CA THR A 103 9.89 -5.10 23.00
C THR A 103 9.09 -3.81 22.85
N TRP A 104 9.09 -2.96 23.89
CA TRP A 104 8.40 -1.68 23.84
C TRP A 104 8.95 -0.76 22.74
N LEU A 105 10.27 -0.61 22.64
CA LEU A 105 10.91 0.19 21.60
C LEU A 105 10.59 -0.34 20.19
N ASN A 106 10.60 -1.67 20.03
CA ASN A 106 10.29 -2.32 18.76
C ASN A 106 8.86 -2.00 18.30
N GLN A 107 7.88 -2.12 19.21
CA GLN A 107 6.48 -1.78 18.91
C GLN A 107 6.30 -0.29 18.58
N MET A 108 7.02 0.58 19.29
CA MET A 108 6.99 2.02 19.03
C MET A 108 7.60 2.39 17.68
N ILE A 109 8.70 1.75 17.28
CA ILE A 109 9.30 1.95 15.95
C ILE A 109 8.32 1.53 14.85
N ARG A 110 7.67 0.36 14.99
CA ARG A 110 6.64 -0.10 14.04
C ARG A 110 5.52 0.92 13.88
N LEU A 111 4.96 1.38 15.01
CA LEU A 111 3.87 2.34 15.01
C LEU A 111 4.25 3.62 14.26
N LYS A 112 5.42 4.19 14.59
CA LYS A 112 5.87 5.46 14.01
C LYS A 112 6.35 5.32 12.57
N LEU A 113 6.90 4.18 12.19
CA LEU A 113 7.26 3.89 10.82
C LEU A 113 6.02 3.77 9.94
N ARG A 114 4.99 3.05 10.42
CA ARG A 114 3.69 2.95 9.75
C ARG A 114 3.02 4.32 9.62
N GLU A 115 2.98 5.12 10.69
CA GLU A 115 2.44 6.47 10.68
C GLU A 115 3.13 7.34 9.61
N ALA A 116 4.48 7.33 9.58
CA ALA A 116 5.25 8.10 8.62
C ALA A 116 4.98 7.71 7.17
N LEU A 117 4.97 6.40 6.87
CA LEU A 117 4.75 5.90 5.52
C LEU A 117 3.31 6.13 5.05
N THR A 118 2.34 5.82 5.90
CA THR A 118 0.92 5.95 5.54
C THR A 118 0.54 7.41 5.32
N LEU A 119 0.98 8.33 6.19
CA LEU A 119 0.71 9.76 6.02
C LEU A 119 1.39 10.33 4.76
N ASP A 120 2.64 9.95 4.46
CA ASP A 120 3.30 10.39 3.22
C ASP A 120 2.52 9.92 1.98
N LEU A 121 2.08 8.66 1.96
CA LEU A 121 1.32 8.14 0.82
C LEU A 121 -0.05 8.81 0.68
N ILE A 122 -0.78 9.04 1.78
CA ILE A 122 -2.06 9.76 1.77
C ILE A 122 -1.87 11.20 1.29
N ASP A 123 -0.89 11.92 1.85
CA ASP A 123 -0.60 13.30 1.47
C ASP A 123 -0.25 13.43 -0.02
N GLN A 124 0.48 12.45 -0.57
CA GLN A 124 0.82 12.43 -1.99
C GLN A 124 -0.38 12.04 -2.86
N TRP A 125 -1.17 11.06 -2.43
CA TRP A 125 -2.32 10.57 -3.19
C TRP A 125 -3.45 11.59 -3.26
N MET A 126 -3.71 12.34 -2.15
CA MET A 126 -4.77 13.33 -2.06
C MET A 126 -4.43 14.70 -2.66
N ARG A 127 -3.27 14.84 -3.31
CA ARG A 127 -2.99 16.06 -4.09
C ARG A 127 -3.99 16.22 -5.26
N PRO A 128 -4.32 17.47 -5.64
CA PRO A 128 -5.34 17.73 -6.66
C PRO A 128 -5.15 16.88 -7.94
N ALA A 129 -6.20 16.20 -8.36
CA ALA A 129 -6.30 15.35 -9.54
C ALA A 129 -5.33 14.13 -9.58
N ARG A 130 -4.41 13.95 -8.62
CA ARG A 130 -3.40 12.89 -8.67
C ARG A 130 -4.02 11.49 -8.51
N ALA A 131 -4.96 11.31 -7.57
CA ALA A 131 -5.69 10.05 -7.39
C ALA A 131 -6.43 9.63 -8.68
N PHE A 132 -7.07 10.57 -9.35
CA PHE A 132 -7.76 10.33 -10.62
C PHE A 132 -6.79 9.94 -11.74
N ARG A 133 -5.67 10.64 -11.87
CA ARG A 133 -4.64 10.33 -12.87
C ARG A 133 -4.04 8.96 -12.65
N LEU A 134 -3.75 8.60 -11.40
CA LEU A 134 -3.24 7.29 -11.04
C LEU A 134 -4.22 6.17 -11.39
N ALA A 135 -5.51 6.35 -11.11
CA ALA A 135 -6.55 5.38 -11.45
C ALA A 135 -6.63 5.09 -12.96
N ASN A 136 -6.22 6.05 -13.80
CA ASN A 136 -6.18 5.90 -15.25
C ASN A 136 -4.78 5.53 -15.80
N ALA A 137 -3.78 5.32 -14.94
CA ALA A 137 -2.39 5.02 -15.33
C ALA A 137 -2.10 3.51 -15.52
N GLY A 138 -3.12 2.65 -15.53
CA GLY A 138 -2.99 1.20 -15.76
C GLY A 138 -2.76 0.39 -14.48
N ALA A 139 -1.98 -0.69 -14.57
CA ALA A 139 -1.85 -1.69 -13.50
C ALA A 139 -1.31 -1.15 -12.17
N ILE A 140 -0.54 -0.06 -12.18
CA ILE A 140 0.02 0.57 -10.97
C ILE A 140 -1.06 1.27 -10.14
N GLY A 141 -2.12 1.76 -10.77
CA GLY A 141 -3.27 2.39 -10.12
C GLY A 141 -4.27 1.42 -9.47
N VAL A 142 -4.01 0.11 -9.56
CA VAL A 142 -4.92 -0.91 -9.01
C VAL A 142 -4.73 -1.03 -7.49
N ASN A 143 -5.83 -0.97 -6.74
CA ASN A 143 -5.90 -1.13 -5.29
C ASN A 143 -4.99 -0.17 -4.50
N PRO A 144 -5.12 1.15 -4.64
CA PRO A 144 -4.34 2.13 -3.88
C PRO A 144 -4.57 2.02 -2.37
N ASP A 145 -5.78 1.67 -1.94
CA ASP A 145 -6.19 1.39 -0.57
C ASP A 145 -5.34 0.29 0.06
N GLN A 146 -5.15 -0.83 -0.65
CA GLN A 146 -4.30 -1.93 -0.20
C GLN A 146 -2.84 -1.50 -0.05
N ARG A 147 -2.31 -0.70 -0.99
CA ARG A 147 -0.93 -0.18 -0.93
C ARG A 147 -0.70 0.72 0.27
N MET A 148 -1.64 1.63 0.54
CA MET A 148 -1.54 2.59 1.64
C MET A 148 -1.81 1.97 3.01
N GLN A 149 -2.73 1.02 3.11
CA GLN A 149 -3.15 0.44 4.38
C GLN A 149 -2.39 -0.85 4.70
N GLN A 150 -2.44 -1.88 3.83
CA GLN A 150 -1.87 -3.20 4.14
C GLN A 150 -0.37 -3.25 3.84
N ASP A 151 0.04 -2.86 2.63
CA ASP A 151 1.45 -2.98 2.24
C ASP A 151 2.35 -2.03 3.06
N ALA A 152 1.89 -0.80 3.38
CA ALA A 152 2.64 0.12 4.23
C ALA A 152 2.78 -0.40 5.68
N ALA A 153 1.72 -1.00 6.24
CA ALA A 153 1.77 -1.64 7.56
C ALA A 153 2.73 -2.83 7.56
N HIS A 154 2.58 -3.73 6.58
CA HIS A 154 3.39 -4.93 6.46
C HIS A 154 4.87 -4.62 6.22
N LEU A 155 5.17 -3.60 5.39
CA LEU A 155 6.55 -3.11 5.21
C LEU A 155 7.15 -2.58 6.51
N SER A 156 6.36 -1.87 7.32
CA SER A 156 6.81 -1.34 8.61
C SER A 156 7.13 -2.45 9.59
N ASP A 157 6.28 -3.48 9.66
CA ASP A 157 6.47 -4.64 10.53
C ASP A 157 7.74 -5.43 10.13
N LEU A 158 7.82 -5.83 8.85
CA LEU A 158 8.97 -6.59 8.35
C LEU A 158 10.28 -5.81 8.44
N SER A 159 10.28 -4.50 8.15
CA SER A 159 11.49 -3.67 8.23
C SER A 159 12.02 -3.58 9.66
N THR A 160 11.12 -3.49 10.64
CA THR A 160 11.48 -3.42 12.05
C THR A 160 11.99 -4.78 12.54
N ASP A 161 11.26 -5.87 12.26
CA ASP A 161 11.64 -7.21 12.73
C ASP A 161 12.95 -7.69 12.12
N LEU A 162 13.10 -7.55 10.81
CA LEU A 162 14.32 -7.95 10.12
C LEU A 162 15.50 -7.05 10.51
N GLY A 163 15.29 -5.73 10.64
CA GLY A 163 16.34 -4.80 11.01
C GLY A 163 16.86 -5.05 12.44
N VAL A 164 15.96 -5.16 13.41
CA VAL A 164 16.30 -5.42 14.82
C VAL A 164 16.89 -6.81 14.98
N GLY A 165 16.26 -7.84 14.38
CA GLY A 165 16.73 -9.23 14.45
C GLY A 165 18.10 -9.44 13.82
N LEU A 166 18.37 -8.82 12.65
CA LEU A 166 19.68 -8.88 12.00
C LEU A 166 20.76 -8.22 12.87
N LEU A 167 20.48 -7.02 13.37
CA LEU A 167 21.41 -6.29 14.22
C LEU A 167 21.75 -7.08 15.47
N GLN A 168 20.74 -7.63 16.15
CA GLN A 168 20.93 -8.45 17.35
C GLN A 168 21.74 -9.70 17.04
N SER A 169 21.43 -10.42 15.94
CA SER A 169 22.16 -11.61 15.53
C SER A 169 23.62 -11.32 15.20
N LEU A 170 23.93 -10.19 14.54
CA LEU A 170 25.29 -9.78 14.23
C LEU A 170 26.10 -9.46 15.49
N ILE A 171 25.52 -8.69 16.42
CA ILE A 171 26.22 -8.32 17.67
C ILE A 171 26.48 -9.57 18.52
N LEU A 172 25.50 -10.46 18.65
CA LEU A 172 25.67 -11.71 19.38
C LEU A 172 26.69 -12.63 18.71
N LEU A 173 26.66 -12.73 17.36
CA LEU A 173 27.65 -13.51 16.61
C LEU A 173 29.08 -13.04 16.92
N VAL A 174 29.34 -11.73 16.78
CA VAL A 174 30.67 -11.18 17.04
C VAL A 174 31.08 -11.41 18.51
N SER A 175 30.18 -11.19 19.46
CA SER A 175 30.45 -11.36 20.89
C SER A 175 30.81 -12.82 21.24
N PHE A 176 30.01 -13.79 20.76
CA PHE A 176 30.20 -15.19 21.11
C PHE A 176 31.29 -15.89 20.27
N VAL A 177 31.59 -15.42 19.07
CA VAL A 177 32.80 -15.81 18.35
C VAL A 177 34.03 -15.42 19.19
N GLY A 178 34.05 -14.23 19.78
CA GLY A 178 35.13 -13.82 20.70
C GLY A 178 35.27 -14.75 21.92
N VAL A 179 34.15 -15.16 22.51
CA VAL A 179 34.16 -16.11 23.65
C VAL A 179 34.72 -17.48 23.24
N LEU A 180 34.22 -18.06 22.14
CA LEU A 180 34.73 -19.35 21.63
C LEU A 180 36.20 -19.28 21.22
N TRP A 181 36.62 -18.18 20.62
CA TRP A 181 38.02 -17.98 20.25
C TRP A 181 38.91 -18.00 21.49
N GLN A 182 38.54 -17.27 22.53
CA GLN A 182 39.29 -17.22 23.78
C GLN A 182 39.38 -18.59 24.47
N LEU A 183 38.28 -19.37 24.47
CA LEU A 183 38.22 -20.72 25.09
C LEU A 183 39.05 -21.75 24.33
N SER A 184 39.24 -21.58 23.02
CA SER A 184 39.98 -22.52 22.16
C SER A 184 41.38 -22.01 21.76
N SER A 185 41.77 -20.82 22.21
CA SER A 185 43.11 -20.27 21.96
C SER A 185 44.14 -20.99 22.83
N GLY A 186 45.19 -21.51 22.18
CA GLY A 186 46.27 -22.20 22.88
C GLY A 186 46.16 -23.70 22.94
N PHE A 187 45.01 -24.29 22.55
CA PHE A 187 44.86 -25.75 22.51
C PHE A 187 45.60 -26.39 21.34
N VAL A 188 46.39 -27.45 21.62
CA VAL A 188 47.19 -28.19 20.62
C VAL A 188 46.69 -29.62 20.56
N PHE A 189 46.25 -30.06 19.38
CA PHE A 189 45.87 -31.44 19.16
C PHE A 189 47.12 -32.34 19.05
N HIS A 190 47.19 -33.40 19.86
CA HIS A 190 48.23 -34.39 19.78
C HIS A 190 47.63 -35.68 19.18
N VAL A 191 47.89 -35.95 17.90
CA VAL A 191 47.42 -37.14 17.20
C VAL A 191 48.61 -37.86 16.58
N ASN A 192 48.86 -39.12 16.99
CA ASN A 192 49.90 -39.96 16.46
C ASN A 192 51.31 -39.30 16.39
N GLY A 193 51.68 -38.56 17.42
CA GLY A 193 52.99 -37.89 17.47
C GLY A 193 53.10 -36.57 16.73
N TRP A 194 52.03 -36.12 16.09
CA TRP A 194 51.95 -34.81 15.45
C TRP A 194 51.25 -33.83 16.40
N SER A 195 51.81 -32.63 16.56
CA SER A 195 51.18 -31.53 17.30
C SER A 195 50.62 -30.54 16.29
N LEU A 196 49.28 -30.43 16.21
CA LEU A 196 48.56 -29.50 15.36
C LEU A 196 47.87 -28.42 16.19
N ALA A 197 48.30 -27.20 16.11
CA ALA A 197 47.64 -26.05 16.74
C ALA A 197 46.71 -25.38 15.74
N ILE A 198 45.40 -25.43 15.96
CA ILE A 198 44.40 -24.72 15.15
C ILE A 198 43.83 -23.61 16.02
N PRO A 199 44.24 -22.33 15.80
CA PRO A 199 43.73 -21.21 16.58
C PRO A 199 42.21 -21.08 16.43
N GLY A 200 41.49 -21.04 17.55
CA GLY A 200 40.03 -20.87 17.53
C GLY A 200 39.25 -22.00 16.89
N TYR A 201 39.74 -23.25 16.97
CA TYR A 201 39.11 -24.40 16.29
C TYR A 201 37.61 -24.59 16.60
N MET A 202 37.17 -24.21 17.81
CA MET A 202 35.74 -24.26 18.17
C MET A 202 34.90 -23.30 17.32
N VAL A 203 35.46 -22.15 16.93
CA VAL A 203 34.80 -21.19 16.04
C VAL A 203 34.64 -21.80 14.63
N TRP A 204 35.72 -22.40 14.10
CA TRP A 204 35.68 -23.04 12.78
C TRP A 204 34.72 -24.25 12.76
N ALA A 205 34.67 -25.03 13.84
CA ALA A 205 33.70 -26.10 13.99
C ALA A 205 32.25 -25.57 14.02
N ALA A 206 32.00 -24.48 14.73
CA ALA A 206 30.67 -23.86 14.75
C ALA A 206 30.24 -23.31 13.38
N PHE A 207 31.18 -22.68 12.64
CA PHE A 207 30.91 -22.20 11.28
C PHE A 207 30.65 -23.37 10.32
N LEU A 208 31.45 -24.43 10.37
CA LEU A 208 31.25 -25.61 9.53
C LEU A 208 29.90 -26.28 9.82
N TYR A 209 29.58 -26.45 11.11
CA TYR A 209 28.31 -27.05 11.55
C TYR A 209 27.12 -26.23 11.11
N ALA A 210 27.13 -24.90 11.37
CA ALA A 210 26.06 -24.00 10.96
C ALA A 210 25.98 -23.89 9.43
N GLY A 211 27.12 -23.87 8.73
CA GLY A 211 27.18 -23.78 7.27
C GLY A 211 26.58 -25.01 6.58
N THR A 212 26.91 -26.23 7.07
CA THR A 212 26.34 -27.49 6.54
C THR A 212 24.85 -27.59 6.82
N ALA A 213 24.40 -27.24 8.03
CA ALA A 213 22.99 -27.19 8.39
C ALA A 213 22.21 -26.18 7.52
N SER A 214 22.80 -25.03 7.30
CA SER A 214 22.21 -23.96 6.49
C SER A 214 22.12 -24.34 5.02
N TRP A 215 23.20 -24.89 4.45
CA TRP A 215 23.24 -25.33 3.07
C TRP A 215 22.21 -26.41 2.78
N LEU A 216 22.11 -27.43 3.67
CA LEU A 216 21.17 -28.52 3.50
C LEU A 216 19.71 -28.05 3.67
N SER A 217 19.46 -27.18 4.66
CA SER A 217 18.13 -26.55 4.84
C SER A 217 17.71 -25.74 3.63
N TRP A 218 18.64 -24.97 3.02
CA TRP A 218 18.37 -24.22 1.81
C TRP A 218 18.08 -25.12 0.61
N LEU A 219 18.85 -26.19 0.44
CA LEU A 219 18.68 -27.14 -0.68
C LEU A 219 17.28 -27.77 -0.64
N VAL A 220 16.82 -28.20 0.54
CA VAL A 220 15.51 -28.84 0.74
C VAL A 220 14.38 -27.83 0.79
N GLY A 221 14.63 -26.62 1.34
CA GLY A 221 13.61 -25.59 1.55
C GLY A 221 13.31 -24.69 0.33
N ARG A 222 14.24 -24.57 -0.63
CA ARG A 222 14.06 -23.69 -1.80
C ARG A 222 12.76 -23.92 -2.61
N PRO A 223 12.22 -25.16 -2.75
CA PRO A 223 10.96 -25.38 -3.47
C PRO A 223 9.77 -24.68 -2.80
N LEU A 224 9.81 -24.44 -1.48
CA LEU A 224 8.73 -23.79 -0.73
C LEU A 224 8.39 -22.39 -1.24
N ILE A 225 9.39 -21.65 -1.76
CA ILE A 225 9.18 -20.30 -2.31
C ILE A 225 8.18 -20.36 -3.48
N ARG A 226 8.42 -21.29 -4.44
CA ARG A 226 7.54 -21.45 -5.60
C ARG A 226 6.18 -22.01 -5.21
N LEU A 227 6.14 -22.98 -4.28
CA LEU A 227 4.89 -23.58 -3.80
C LEU A 227 4.01 -22.58 -3.05
N ASN A 228 4.61 -21.68 -2.24
CA ASN A 228 3.86 -20.59 -1.61
C ASN A 228 3.31 -19.60 -2.62
N SER A 229 4.05 -19.24 -3.66
CA SER A 229 3.57 -18.39 -4.74
C SER A 229 2.37 -19.01 -5.46
N ASP A 230 2.42 -20.33 -5.78
CA ASP A 230 1.30 -21.06 -6.38
C ASP A 230 0.07 -21.06 -5.45
N ARG A 231 0.25 -21.29 -4.14
CA ARG A 231 -0.84 -21.20 -3.15
C ARG A 231 -1.50 -19.82 -3.16
N TYR A 232 -0.72 -18.73 -3.11
CA TYR A 232 -1.27 -17.37 -3.14
C TYR A 232 -2.08 -17.08 -4.40
N THR A 233 -1.63 -17.60 -5.55
CA THR A 233 -2.38 -17.49 -6.81
C THR A 233 -3.73 -18.22 -6.71
N ARG A 234 -3.74 -19.47 -6.20
CA ARG A 234 -4.98 -20.26 -6.05
C ARG A 234 -5.94 -19.65 -5.02
N GLU A 235 -5.42 -19.12 -3.91
CA GLU A 235 -6.23 -18.40 -2.93
C GLU A 235 -6.86 -17.12 -3.52
N ALA A 236 -6.12 -16.40 -4.37
CA ALA A 236 -6.65 -15.23 -5.07
C ALA A 236 -7.74 -15.60 -6.09
N GLU A 237 -7.57 -16.71 -6.83
CA GLU A 237 -8.59 -17.26 -7.75
C GLU A 237 -9.86 -17.61 -6.99
N LEU A 238 -9.77 -18.37 -5.90
CA LEU A 238 -10.91 -18.74 -5.06
C LEU A 238 -11.63 -17.51 -4.50
N ARG A 239 -10.88 -16.53 -3.99
CA ARG A 239 -11.45 -15.27 -3.49
C ARG A 239 -12.19 -14.52 -4.60
N SER A 240 -11.61 -14.43 -5.80
CA SER A 240 -12.24 -13.79 -6.95
C SER A 240 -13.55 -14.49 -7.34
N SER A 241 -13.59 -15.82 -7.29
CA SER A 241 -14.80 -16.61 -7.53
C SER A 241 -15.88 -16.35 -6.47
N MET A 242 -15.49 -16.26 -5.18
CA MET A 242 -16.41 -15.93 -4.09
C MET A 242 -16.98 -14.51 -4.22
N VAL A 243 -16.14 -13.51 -4.55
CA VAL A 243 -16.59 -12.14 -4.79
C VAL A 243 -17.58 -12.09 -5.95
N ARG A 244 -17.30 -12.80 -7.05
CA ARG A 244 -18.22 -12.87 -8.22
C ARG A 244 -19.56 -13.49 -7.85
N VAL A 245 -19.59 -14.52 -7.01
CA VAL A 245 -20.83 -15.11 -6.51
C VAL A 245 -21.59 -14.10 -5.66
N ASN A 246 -20.90 -13.40 -4.75
CA ASN A 246 -21.52 -12.40 -3.89
C ASN A 246 -22.09 -11.19 -4.66
N GLU A 247 -21.39 -10.73 -5.69
CA GLU A 247 -21.85 -9.63 -6.55
C GLU A 247 -23.07 -10.00 -7.42
N ASN A 248 -23.29 -11.29 -7.66
CA ASN A 248 -24.37 -11.78 -8.51
C ASN A 248 -25.36 -12.69 -7.78
N VAL A 249 -25.46 -12.58 -6.46
CA VAL A 249 -26.27 -13.49 -5.65
C VAL A 249 -27.74 -13.50 -6.06
N ASP A 250 -28.28 -12.33 -6.39
CA ASP A 250 -29.67 -12.18 -6.84
C ASP A 250 -29.91 -12.90 -8.19
N ALA A 251 -28.99 -12.71 -9.14
CA ALA A 251 -29.07 -13.37 -10.44
C ALA A 251 -28.94 -14.89 -10.30
N ILE A 252 -28.02 -15.37 -9.46
CA ILE A 252 -27.84 -16.80 -9.17
C ILE A 252 -29.12 -17.40 -8.60
N ALA A 253 -29.76 -16.72 -7.63
CA ALA A 253 -31.01 -17.16 -7.03
C ALA A 253 -32.16 -17.18 -8.03
N LEU A 254 -32.29 -16.14 -8.87
CA LEU A 254 -33.33 -16.06 -9.90
C LEU A 254 -33.21 -17.17 -10.97
N TYR A 255 -31.98 -17.60 -11.28
CA TYR A 255 -31.72 -18.69 -12.24
C TYR A 255 -31.65 -20.07 -11.57
N HIS A 256 -31.85 -20.20 -10.25
CA HIS A 256 -31.66 -21.44 -9.48
C HIS A 256 -30.27 -22.07 -9.72
N GLY A 257 -29.23 -21.22 -9.82
CA GLY A 257 -27.86 -21.58 -10.20
C GLY A 257 -26.96 -21.94 -9.01
N GLU A 258 -27.47 -22.07 -7.78
CA GLU A 258 -26.70 -22.29 -6.56
C GLU A 258 -25.85 -23.56 -6.64
N ALA A 259 -26.38 -24.63 -7.24
CA ALA A 259 -25.67 -25.89 -7.38
C ALA A 259 -24.43 -25.78 -8.27
N ASP A 260 -24.53 -25.01 -9.36
CA ASP A 260 -23.39 -24.77 -10.28
C ASP A 260 -22.37 -23.83 -9.67
N ALA A 261 -22.82 -22.77 -8.99
CA ALA A 261 -21.94 -21.86 -8.25
C ALA A 261 -21.15 -22.60 -7.17
N ARG A 262 -21.84 -23.45 -6.39
CA ARG A 262 -21.24 -24.30 -5.37
C ARG A 262 -20.19 -25.23 -5.98
N ARG A 263 -20.51 -25.94 -7.07
CA ARG A 263 -19.57 -26.87 -7.73
C ARG A 263 -18.30 -26.14 -8.16
N ARG A 264 -18.40 -24.92 -8.69
CA ARG A 264 -17.22 -24.11 -9.06
C ARG A 264 -16.37 -23.77 -7.86
N LEU A 265 -17.00 -23.28 -6.79
CA LEU A 265 -16.27 -22.96 -5.54
C LEU A 265 -15.60 -24.20 -4.92
N GLU A 266 -16.24 -25.38 -4.97
CA GLU A 266 -15.66 -26.64 -4.52
C GLU A 266 -14.43 -27.05 -5.36
N LEU A 267 -14.47 -26.85 -6.69
CA LEU A 267 -13.32 -27.10 -7.57
C LEU A 267 -12.15 -26.15 -7.25
N ASP A 268 -12.44 -24.85 -7.12
CA ASP A 268 -11.42 -23.84 -6.78
C ASP A 268 -10.80 -24.14 -5.41
N LEU A 269 -11.61 -24.47 -4.40
CA LEU A 269 -11.14 -24.91 -3.10
C LEU A 269 -10.27 -26.17 -3.21
N GLY A 270 -10.66 -27.14 -4.05
CA GLY A 270 -9.87 -28.35 -4.30
C GLY A 270 -8.46 -28.02 -4.82
N THR A 271 -8.32 -27.02 -5.69
CA THR A 271 -7.00 -26.55 -6.19
C THR A 271 -6.14 -25.93 -5.08
N VAL A 272 -6.75 -25.13 -4.21
CA VAL A 272 -6.08 -24.55 -3.02
C VAL A 272 -5.58 -25.66 -2.09
N LEU A 273 -6.46 -26.60 -1.73
CA LEU A 273 -6.10 -27.73 -0.85
C LEU A 273 -4.99 -28.60 -1.46
N GLY A 274 -5.00 -28.80 -2.77
CA GLY A 274 -3.93 -29.49 -3.50
C GLY A 274 -2.58 -28.75 -3.40
N ALA A 275 -2.58 -27.41 -3.53
CA ALA A 275 -1.39 -26.60 -3.34
C ALA A 275 -0.88 -26.65 -1.89
N MET A 276 -1.77 -26.59 -0.90
CA MET A 276 -1.41 -26.70 0.52
C MET A 276 -0.80 -28.06 0.87
N ARG A 277 -1.33 -29.16 0.33
CA ARG A 277 -0.73 -30.50 0.53
C ARG A 277 0.71 -30.56 0.04
N ARG A 278 1.00 -29.98 -1.12
CA ARG A 278 2.38 -29.92 -1.66
C ARG A 278 3.32 -29.11 -0.74
N ILE A 279 2.82 -27.99 -0.18
CA ILE A 279 3.58 -27.19 0.79
C ILE A 279 3.86 -28.00 2.05
N TYR A 280 2.85 -28.68 2.62
CA TYR A 280 3.03 -29.50 3.82
C TYR A 280 4.03 -30.63 3.62
N THR A 281 3.99 -31.31 2.46
CA THR A 281 5.01 -32.33 2.14
C THR A 281 6.41 -31.72 2.07
N ALA A 282 6.57 -30.56 1.45
CA ALA A 282 7.86 -29.88 1.40
C ALA A 282 8.33 -29.39 2.79
N GLN A 283 7.40 -28.93 3.64
CA GLN A 283 7.70 -28.55 5.02
C GLN A 283 8.13 -29.76 5.85
N ILE A 284 7.45 -30.91 5.72
CA ILE A 284 7.83 -32.15 6.41
C ILE A 284 9.25 -32.58 6.00
N ASN A 285 9.57 -32.51 4.70
CA ASN A 285 10.93 -32.80 4.24
C ASN A 285 11.99 -31.87 4.83
N LEU A 286 11.65 -30.58 4.96
CA LEU A 286 12.51 -29.60 5.62
C LEU A 286 12.65 -29.88 7.11
N SER A 287 11.54 -30.27 7.80
CA SER A 287 11.57 -30.63 9.22
C SER A 287 12.50 -31.83 9.51
N TRP A 288 12.54 -32.84 8.65
CA TRP A 288 13.52 -33.95 8.79
C TRP A 288 14.96 -33.43 8.89
N VAL A 289 15.32 -32.46 8.06
CA VAL A 289 16.66 -31.86 8.09
C VAL A 289 16.86 -31.01 9.34
N THR A 290 15.94 -30.09 9.61
CA THR A 290 16.08 -29.13 10.72
C THR A 290 16.08 -29.82 12.07
N ASP A 291 15.24 -30.86 12.26
CA ASP A 291 15.10 -31.54 13.52
C ASP A 291 16.27 -32.50 13.75
N THR A 292 16.77 -33.16 12.69
CA THR A 292 18.01 -33.96 12.78
C THR A 292 19.17 -33.11 13.26
N TYR A 293 19.39 -31.93 12.63
CA TYR A 293 20.42 -31.01 13.12
C TYR A 293 20.11 -30.46 14.52
N GLY A 294 18.83 -30.26 14.86
CA GLY A 294 18.40 -29.87 16.21
C GLY A 294 18.85 -30.87 17.27
N TRP A 295 18.66 -32.19 17.03
CA TRP A 295 19.13 -33.24 17.92
C TRP A 295 20.67 -33.32 18.00
N ILE A 296 21.36 -33.24 16.86
CA ILE A 296 22.82 -33.20 16.82
C ILE A 296 23.36 -31.97 17.57
N THR A 297 22.67 -30.84 17.56
CA THR A 297 23.09 -29.62 18.28
C THR A 297 23.21 -29.83 19.80
N VAL A 298 22.53 -30.81 20.38
CA VAL A 298 22.67 -31.14 21.80
C VAL A 298 24.06 -31.71 22.10
N VAL A 299 24.60 -32.55 21.19
CA VAL A 299 25.85 -33.31 21.40
C VAL A 299 27.05 -32.63 20.72
N ALA A 300 26.88 -32.05 19.55
CA ALA A 300 27.96 -31.46 18.75
C ALA A 300 28.85 -30.47 19.51
N PRO A 301 28.32 -29.49 20.27
CA PRO A 301 29.14 -28.57 21.05
C PRO A 301 30.00 -29.30 22.10
N ILE A 302 29.43 -30.33 22.74
CA ILE A 302 30.14 -31.13 23.76
C ILE A 302 31.28 -31.89 23.10
N LEU A 303 31.03 -32.52 21.94
CA LEU A 303 32.07 -33.24 21.19
C LEU A 303 33.19 -32.29 20.75
N VAL A 304 32.84 -31.08 20.31
CA VAL A 304 33.83 -30.09 19.89
C VAL A 304 34.66 -29.57 21.06
N ALA A 305 34.08 -29.36 22.23
CA ALA A 305 34.75 -28.85 23.40
C ALA A 305 35.43 -29.94 24.26
N SER A 306 35.07 -31.23 24.10
CA SER A 306 35.59 -32.34 24.91
C SER A 306 37.11 -32.52 24.87
N PRO A 307 37.84 -32.29 23.74
CA PRO A 307 39.30 -32.43 23.75
C PRO A 307 39.97 -31.50 24.75
N VAL A 308 39.55 -30.24 24.85
CA VAL A 308 40.10 -29.26 25.79
C VAL A 308 39.70 -29.59 27.24
N TYR A 309 38.53 -30.20 27.43
CA TYR A 309 38.08 -30.64 28.77
C TYR A 309 38.87 -31.83 29.26
N PHE A 310 39.10 -32.84 28.41
CA PHE A 310 39.84 -34.04 28.79
C PHE A 310 41.36 -33.81 28.91
N SER A 311 41.92 -32.77 28.27
CA SER A 311 43.29 -32.32 28.54
C SER A 311 43.48 -31.64 29.89
N GLY A 312 42.38 -31.23 30.53
CA GLY A 312 42.41 -30.50 31.82
C GLY A 312 42.55 -29.00 31.70
N ASP A 313 42.56 -28.47 30.47
CA ASP A 313 42.74 -27.02 30.20
C ASP A 313 41.51 -26.20 30.59
N ILE A 314 40.30 -26.79 30.59
CA ILE A 314 39.07 -26.14 31.05
C ILE A 314 38.37 -27.00 32.11
N SER A 315 37.64 -26.34 33.02
CA SER A 315 36.80 -27.01 34.03
C SER A 315 35.49 -27.50 33.40
N PHE A 316 34.68 -28.25 34.13
CA PHE A 316 33.34 -28.65 33.71
C PHE A 316 32.43 -27.45 33.43
N GLY A 317 32.54 -26.42 34.26
CA GLY A 317 31.83 -25.17 33.99
C GLY A 317 32.32 -24.45 32.73
N GLY A 318 33.63 -24.53 32.45
CA GLY A 318 34.20 -24.03 31.19
C GLY A 318 33.66 -24.77 29.97
N LEU A 319 33.50 -26.11 30.07
CA LEU A 319 32.85 -26.91 29.04
C LEU A 319 31.40 -26.41 28.78
N MET A 320 30.61 -26.21 29.85
CA MET A 320 29.23 -25.74 29.73
C MET A 320 29.15 -24.30 29.17
N MET A 321 30.10 -23.44 29.51
CA MET A 321 30.22 -22.11 28.90
C MET A 321 30.52 -22.18 27.40
N ALA A 322 31.40 -23.13 26.97
CA ALA A 322 31.70 -23.37 25.56
C ALA A 322 30.48 -23.86 24.78
N VAL A 323 29.71 -24.79 25.36
CA VAL A 323 28.44 -25.29 24.80
C VAL A 323 27.44 -24.15 24.59
N GLY A 324 27.27 -23.27 25.59
CA GLY A 324 26.39 -22.10 25.49
C GLY A 324 26.82 -21.15 24.39
N ALA A 325 28.12 -20.85 24.31
CA ALA A 325 28.68 -19.96 23.30
C ALA A 325 28.54 -20.55 21.88
N PHE A 326 28.80 -21.86 21.70
CA PHE A 326 28.62 -22.54 20.43
C PHE A 326 27.16 -22.48 19.95
N ASN A 327 26.20 -22.75 20.83
CA ASN A 327 24.78 -22.69 20.52
C ASN A 327 24.35 -21.29 20.12
N GLN A 328 24.92 -20.25 20.74
CA GLN A 328 24.61 -18.86 20.40
C GLN A 328 25.18 -18.46 19.03
N VAL A 329 26.42 -18.87 18.70
CA VAL A 329 27.02 -18.68 17.38
C VAL A 329 26.19 -19.40 16.32
N HIS A 330 25.83 -20.67 16.55
CA HIS A 330 24.98 -21.45 15.66
C HIS A 330 23.61 -20.77 15.42
N SER A 331 22.94 -20.33 16.49
CA SER A 331 21.64 -19.65 16.41
C SER A 331 21.74 -18.33 15.60
N SER A 332 22.80 -17.54 15.84
CA SER A 332 23.03 -16.28 15.12
C SER A 332 23.28 -16.50 13.64
N LEU A 333 24.04 -17.55 13.25
CA LEU A 333 24.27 -17.88 11.85
C LEU A 333 23.00 -18.40 11.14
N ARG A 334 22.14 -19.11 11.86
CA ARG A 334 20.85 -19.59 11.31
C ARG A 334 19.82 -18.49 11.12
N TRP A 335 19.99 -17.31 11.73
CA TRP A 335 19.01 -16.22 11.63
C TRP A 335 18.65 -15.92 10.18
N PHE A 336 19.63 -15.80 9.29
CA PHE A 336 19.39 -15.50 7.88
C PHE A 336 18.50 -16.55 7.20
N ILE A 337 18.79 -17.84 7.44
CA ILE A 337 18.02 -18.95 6.85
C ILE A 337 16.59 -18.98 7.38
N ASN A 338 16.45 -18.78 8.69
CA ASN A 338 15.14 -18.77 9.34
C ASN A 338 14.26 -17.60 8.84
N ASN A 339 14.87 -16.51 8.38
CA ASN A 339 14.17 -15.31 7.92
C ASN A 339 14.18 -15.13 6.39
N ILE A 340 14.64 -16.09 5.59
CA ILE A 340 14.73 -15.94 4.13
C ILE A 340 13.37 -15.66 3.48
N GLY A 341 12.30 -16.29 3.99
CA GLY A 341 10.93 -16.02 3.55
C GLY A 341 10.47 -14.61 3.85
N SER A 342 10.73 -14.15 5.07
CA SER A 342 10.41 -12.77 5.50
C SER A 342 11.22 -11.71 4.74
N ILE A 343 12.48 -12.02 4.41
CA ILE A 343 13.34 -11.15 3.58
C ILE A 343 12.78 -11.05 2.16
N ALA A 344 12.35 -12.16 1.57
CA ALA A 344 11.73 -12.18 0.24
C ALA A 344 10.41 -11.40 0.23
N ASP A 345 9.58 -11.56 1.25
CA ASP A 345 8.32 -10.84 1.42
C ASP A 345 8.53 -9.35 1.66
N TRP A 346 9.50 -8.99 2.50
CA TRP A 346 9.93 -7.60 2.69
C TRP A 346 10.34 -6.95 1.37
N ARG A 347 11.15 -7.66 0.55
CA ARG A 347 11.58 -7.15 -0.76
C ARG A 347 10.40 -6.93 -1.70
N ALA A 348 9.46 -7.87 -1.77
CA ALA A 348 8.27 -7.77 -2.60
C ALA A 348 7.37 -6.62 -2.15
N THR A 349 7.17 -6.46 -0.84
CA THR A 349 6.35 -5.40 -0.26
C THR A 349 7.01 -4.03 -0.43
N LEU A 350 8.34 -3.94 -0.23
CA LEU A 350 9.14 -2.73 -0.50
C LEU A 350 8.97 -2.28 -1.95
N MET A 351 9.08 -3.21 -2.91
CA MET A 351 8.88 -2.92 -4.32
C MET A 351 7.49 -2.34 -4.57
N ARG A 352 6.43 -2.98 -4.08
CA ARG A 352 5.05 -2.52 -4.26
C ARG A 352 4.81 -1.12 -3.71
N VAL A 353 5.30 -0.82 -2.49
CA VAL A 353 5.12 0.50 -1.86
C VAL A 353 5.97 1.57 -2.56
N ALA A 354 7.21 1.24 -2.91
CA ALA A 354 8.11 2.16 -3.59
C ALA A 354 7.62 2.48 -5.01
N ASP A 355 7.20 1.47 -5.78
CA ASP A 355 6.70 1.67 -7.15
C ASP A 355 5.38 2.46 -7.13
N PHE A 356 4.50 2.20 -6.17
CA PHE A 356 3.29 3.01 -5.98
C PHE A 356 3.64 4.47 -5.66
N ARG A 357 4.60 4.70 -4.77
CA ARG A 357 5.07 6.06 -4.44
C ARG A 357 5.72 6.75 -5.65
N ILE A 358 6.53 6.04 -6.42
CA ILE A 358 7.13 6.55 -7.66
C ILE A 358 6.03 6.92 -8.66
N ALA A 359 5.04 6.05 -8.86
CA ALA A 359 3.92 6.31 -9.75
C ALA A 359 3.11 7.56 -9.37
N LEU A 360 2.94 7.82 -8.07
CA LEU A 360 2.33 9.07 -7.60
C LEU A 360 3.09 10.33 -8.06
N TYR A 361 4.41 10.28 -8.12
CA TYR A 361 5.21 11.41 -8.63
C TYR A 361 5.25 11.45 -10.16
N GLU A 362 5.36 10.29 -10.81
CA GLU A 362 5.44 10.22 -12.28
C GLU A 362 4.14 10.65 -12.96
N THR A 363 2.99 10.46 -12.31
CA THR A 363 1.72 11.01 -12.83
C THR A 363 1.73 12.54 -12.95
N ASP A 364 2.59 13.24 -12.21
CA ASP A 364 2.77 14.68 -12.38
C ASP A 364 3.68 15.01 -13.60
N VAL A 365 4.62 14.13 -13.94
CA VAL A 365 5.62 14.30 -15.00
C VAL A 365 5.12 13.81 -16.37
N LEU A 366 4.19 12.83 -16.40
CA LEU A 366 3.44 12.49 -17.64
C LEU A 366 2.80 13.72 -18.30
N HIS A 367 2.98 14.87 -17.66
CA HIS A 367 2.58 16.18 -18.13
C HIS A 367 3.39 16.73 -19.31
N ASP A 368 4.55 16.24 -19.65
CA ASP A 368 5.46 16.91 -20.60
C ASP A 368 5.54 16.30 -22.01
N THR A 369 4.84 15.21 -22.31
CA THR A 369 4.90 14.58 -23.62
C THR A 369 3.60 14.65 -24.41
N GLU A 370 3.66 15.37 -25.52
CA GLU A 370 2.82 15.39 -26.72
C GLU A 370 1.31 15.72 -26.61
N LYS A 371 0.91 16.73 -27.39
CA LYS A 371 -0.47 17.17 -27.69
C LYS A 371 -1.41 17.22 -26.50
N ARG A 372 -1.42 18.37 -25.83
CA ARG A 372 -2.30 18.65 -24.70
C ARG A 372 -3.27 19.74 -25.01
N ILE A 373 -4.42 19.61 -24.36
CA ILE A 373 -5.37 20.69 -24.22
C ILE A 373 -4.70 21.79 -23.37
N SER A 374 -4.56 22.98 -23.94
CA SER A 374 -4.07 24.16 -23.21
C SER A 374 -5.20 24.85 -22.47
N PHE A 375 -4.90 25.37 -21.28
CA PHE A 375 -5.86 26.12 -20.47
C PHE A 375 -5.38 27.57 -20.32
N ASP A 376 -6.26 28.50 -20.63
CA ASP A 376 -6.03 29.95 -20.42
C ASP A 376 -7.14 30.56 -19.56
N GLN A 377 -6.90 31.72 -19.02
CA GLN A 377 -7.91 32.51 -18.30
C GLN A 377 -8.42 33.65 -19.17
N ASN A 378 -9.74 33.70 -19.39
CA ASN A 378 -10.40 34.72 -20.15
C ASN A 378 -10.81 35.88 -19.23
N THR A 379 -10.25 37.06 -19.46
CA THR A 379 -10.54 38.29 -18.69
C THR A 379 -11.96 38.81 -18.91
N ASN A 380 -12.61 38.45 -20.03
CA ASN A 380 -14.01 38.79 -20.32
C ASN A 380 -15.02 37.86 -19.58
N GLY A 381 -14.54 36.92 -18.75
CA GLY A 381 -15.38 36.02 -17.97
C GLY A 381 -16.13 34.97 -18.78
N SER A 382 -15.82 34.77 -20.08
CA SER A 382 -16.44 33.73 -20.92
C SER A 382 -15.69 32.40 -20.84
N LEU A 383 -16.40 31.30 -21.10
CA LEU A 383 -15.83 29.97 -21.33
C LEU A 383 -15.68 29.76 -22.83
N THR A 384 -14.45 29.48 -23.30
CA THR A 384 -14.20 29.31 -24.75
C THR A 384 -13.57 27.97 -25.05
N PHE A 385 -13.93 27.41 -26.21
CA PHE A 385 -13.33 26.20 -26.78
C PHE A 385 -12.80 26.55 -28.17
N GLU A 386 -11.47 26.40 -28.38
CA GLU A 386 -10.82 26.64 -29.66
C GLU A 386 -10.22 25.37 -30.20
N LYS A 387 -10.77 24.83 -31.30
CA LYS A 387 -10.34 23.59 -31.98
C LYS A 387 -10.14 22.44 -31.00
N LEU A 388 -11.00 22.34 -29.99
CA LEU A 388 -10.87 21.37 -28.92
C LEU A 388 -11.12 19.96 -29.44
N GLN A 389 -10.13 19.09 -29.25
CA GLN A 389 -10.17 17.67 -29.53
C GLN A 389 -9.69 16.91 -28.30
N VAL A 390 -10.51 16.01 -27.80
CA VAL A 390 -10.21 15.17 -26.64
C VAL A 390 -9.90 13.77 -27.10
N ALA A 391 -8.66 13.33 -26.91
CA ALA A 391 -8.20 12.02 -27.40
C ALA A 391 -8.54 10.90 -26.43
N SER A 392 -8.97 9.75 -26.95
CA SER A 392 -9.21 8.51 -26.22
C SER A 392 -8.52 7.32 -26.91
N PRO A 393 -8.41 6.15 -26.24
CA PRO A 393 -7.93 4.93 -26.91
C PRO A 393 -8.78 4.50 -28.12
N GLU A 394 -10.03 4.95 -28.20
CA GLU A 394 -11.01 4.61 -29.22
C GLU A 394 -11.21 5.69 -30.29
N GLY A 395 -10.37 6.72 -30.35
CA GLY A 395 -10.46 7.85 -31.26
C GLY A 395 -10.52 9.21 -30.57
N CYS A 396 -10.94 10.25 -31.28
CA CYS A 396 -11.07 11.62 -30.76
C CYS A 396 -12.51 12.07 -30.62
N THR A 397 -12.79 12.80 -29.56
CA THR A 397 -14.06 13.51 -29.34
C THR A 397 -13.85 14.99 -29.60
N LYS A 398 -14.69 15.61 -30.42
CA LYS A 398 -14.62 17.06 -30.76
C LYS A 398 -16.01 17.70 -30.80
N LEU A 399 -16.08 19.01 -30.61
CA LEU A 399 -17.28 19.77 -30.94
C LEU A 399 -17.40 19.92 -32.46
N SER A 400 -18.64 19.94 -32.97
CA SER A 400 -18.91 20.26 -34.39
C SER A 400 -18.35 21.61 -34.78
N ASP A 401 -18.48 22.58 -33.90
CA ASP A 401 -17.97 23.92 -34.07
C ASP A 401 -16.52 24.04 -33.58
N GLN A 402 -15.65 24.60 -34.41
CA GLN A 402 -14.22 24.72 -34.06
C GLN A 402 -13.94 25.84 -33.06
N HIS A 403 -14.84 26.84 -32.97
CA HIS A 403 -14.74 27.93 -32.04
C HIS A 403 -16.09 28.16 -31.37
N VAL A 404 -16.12 27.99 -30.06
CA VAL A 404 -17.31 28.17 -29.23
C VAL A 404 -16.99 29.11 -28.09
N GLU A 405 -17.81 30.14 -27.93
CA GLU A 405 -17.80 31.03 -26.77
C GLU A 405 -19.13 30.91 -26.04
N ILE A 406 -19.08 30.69 -24.73
CA ILE A 406 -20.23 30.66 -23.82
C ILE A 406 -20.05 31.82 -22.84
N ARG A 407 -21.07 32.68 -22.78
CA ARG A 407 -21.04 33.90 -21.96
C ARG A 407 -21.66 33.68 -20.57
N PRO A 408 -21.32 34.50 -19.58
CA PRO A 408 -21.99 34.44 -18.27
C PRO A 408 -23.52 34.52 -18.43
N GLY A 409 -24.24 33.65 -17.71
CA GLY A 409 -25.70 33.59 -17.75
C GLY A 409 -26.30 32.79 -18.92
N GLU A 410 -25.50 32.29 -19.86
CA GLU A 410 -26.01 31.43 -20.94
C GLU A 410 -26.35 30.03 -20.43
N ARG A 411 -27.42 29.48 -20.99
CA ARG A 411 -27.84 28.06 -20.76
C ARG A 411 -27.63 27.25 -22.03
N VAL A 412 -26.72 26.30 -21.97
CA VAL A 412 -26.25 25.54 -23.13
C VAL A 412 -26.43 24.04 -22.91
N MET A 413 -27.02 23.36 -23.92
CA MET A 413 -27.10 21.92 -23.99
C MET A 413 -26.02 21.40 -24.92
N ILE A 414 -25.18 20.48 -24.44
CA ILE A 414 -24.20 19.78 -25.25
C ILE A 414 -24.70 18.35 -25.46
N THR A 415 -24.96 17.98 -26.72
CA THR A 415 -25.50 16.66 -27.08
C THR A 415 -24.51 15.86 -27.91
N GLY A 416 -24.75 14.57 -28.05
CA GLY A 416 -23.95 13.69 -28.89
C GLY A 416 -24.49 12.26 -28.85
N GLU A 417 -24.14 11.46 -29.84
CA GLU A 417 -24.53 10.07 -29.90
C GLU A 417 -24.04 9.26 -28.68
N PRO A 418 -24.70 8.11 -28.38
CA PRO A 418 -24.15 7.17 -27.39
C PRO A 418 -22.72 6.76 -27.79
N GLY A 419 -21.78 6.87 -26.85
CA GLY A 419 -20.36 6.59 -27.13
C GLY A 419 -19.56 7.72 -27.76
N ALA A 420 -20.15 8.89 -28.02
CA ALA A 420 -19.44 10.07 -28.57
C ALA A 420 -18.38 10.68 -27.62
N GLY A 421 -18.27 10.19 -26.36
CA GLY A 421 -17.26 10.65 -25.41
C GLY A 421 -17.69 11.85 -24.56
N LYS A 422 -18.99 12.03 -24.31
CA LYS A 422 -19.55 13.13 -23.49
C LYS A 422 -18.90 13.27 -22.13
N THR A 423 -18.83 12.19 -21.37
CA THR A 423 -18.17 12.19 -20.03
C THR A 423 -16.66 12.46 -20.13
N LEU A 424 -16.02 12.06 -21.24
CA LEU A 424 -14.61 12.37 -21.47
C LEU A 424 -14.41 13.85 -21.73
N PHE A 425 -15.31 14.46 -22.51
CA PHE A 425 -15.33 15.90 -22.75
C PHE A 425 -15.56 16.70 -21.47
N PHE A 426 -16.51 16.26 -20.61
CA PHE A 426 -16.72 16.83 -19.28
C PHE A 426 -15.45 16.79 -18.43
N ARG A 427 -14.75 15.65 -18.40
CA ARG A 427 -13.49 15.48 -17.67
C ARG A 427 -12.37 16.36 -18.24
N ALA A 428 -12.36 16.58 -19.55
CA ALA A 428 -11.41 17.47 -20.18
C ALA A 428 -11.62 18.92 -19.74
N ILE A 429 -12.87 19.40 -19.72
CA ILE A 429 -13.18 20.77 -19.22
C ILE A 429 -12.80 20.92 -17.74
N ALA A 430 -13.00 19.87 -16.94
CA ALA A 430 -12.62 19.84 -15.52
C ALA A 430 -11.10 19.76 -15.28
N GLY A 431 -10.27 19.72 -16.35
CA GLY A 431 -8.82 19.57 -16.24
C GLY A 431 -8.36 18.19 -15.76
N LEU A 432 -9.28 17.23 -15.67
CA LEU A 432 -8.96 15.85 -15.25
C LEU A 432 -8.38 15.02 -16.41
N TRP A 433 -8.76 15.33 -17.65
CA TRP A 433 -8.32 14.64 -18.86
C TRP A 433 -7.58 15.58 -19.79
N PRO A 434 -6.25 15.68 -19.70
CA PRO A 434 -5.48 16.66 -20.45
C PRO A 434 -5.10 16.25 -21.87
N TRP A 435 -5.34 14.98 -22.24
CA TRP A 435 -4.91 14.44 -23.52
C TRP A 435 -5.82 14.86 -24.67
N GLY A 436 -5.21 15.51 -25.67
CA GLY A 436 -5.93 16.04 -26.80
C GLY A 436 -5.19 17.21 -27.45
N SER A 437 -5.92 18.05 -28.13
CA SER A 437 -5.40 19.29 -28.73
C SER A 437 -6.43 20.41 -28.65
N GLY A 438 -5.98 21.64 -28.89
CA GLY A 438 -6.82 22.81 -28.80
C GLY A 438 -6.70 23.50 -27.44
N LYS A 439 -7.62 24.46 -27.19
CA LYS A 439 -7.52 25.38 -26.07
C LYS A 439 -8.87 25.52 -25.38
N ILE A 440 -8.84 25.53 -24.04
CA ILE A 440 -9.98 25.86 -23.18
C ILE A 440 -9.67 27.17 -22.45
N GLY A 441 -10.45 28.21 -22.72
CA GLY A 441 -10.39 29.46 -21.97
C GLY A 441 -11.38 29.45 -20.83
N LEU A 442 -10.89 29.49 -19.58
CA LEU A 442 -11.73 29.49 -18.38
C LEU A 442 -12.05 30.91 -17.94
N PRO A 443 -13.24 31.20 -17.39
CA PRO A 443 -13.59 32.51 -16.87
C PRO A 443 -12.66 32.90 -15.71
N ALA A 444 -11.98 34.03 -15.83
CA ALA A 444 -11.01 34.51 -14.85
C ALA A 444 -11.70 34.88 -13.53
N GLY A 445 -11.14 34.43 -12.41
CA GLY A 445 -11.63 34.75 -11.06
C GLY A 445 -12.93 34.03 -10.64
N GLU A 446 -13.49 33.18 -11.48
CA GLU A 446 -14.73 32.47 -11.19
C GLU A 446 -14.45 30.95 -10.95
N THR A 447 -15.21 30.37 -10.05
CA THR A 447 -15.12 28.94 -9.78
C THR A 447 -16.20 28.18 -10.56
N LEU A 448 -15.79 27.22 -11.37
CA LEU A 448 -16.70 26.32 -12.07
C LEU A 448 -17.07 25.16 -11.15
N ILE A 449 -18.37 24.90 -11.00
CA ILE A 449 -18.87 23.73 -10.28
C ILE A 449 -19.22 22.63 -11.27
N PHE A 450 -18.65 21.46 -11.05
CA PHE A 450 -18.88 20.26 -11.87
C PHE A 450 -19.81 19.30 -11.13
N VAL A 451 -20.91 18.92 -11.79
CA VAL A 451 -21.89 17.98 -11.26
C VAL A 451 -21.79 16.68 -12.06
N PRO A 452 -21.18 15.65 -11.50
CA PRO A 452 -21.09 14.35 -12.16
C PRO A 452 -22.42 13.63 -12.13
N ARG A 453 -22.57 12.61 -12.98
CA ARG A 453 -23.77 11.77 -13.08
C ARG A 453 -24.17 11.14 -11.74
N VAL A 454 -23.20 10.72 -10.94
CA VAL A 454 -23.37 10.22 -9.57
C VAL A 454 -22.62 11.15 -8.63
N PRO A 455 -23.31 11.88 -7.74
CA PRO A 455 -22.65 12.78 -6.81
C PRO A 455 -21.89 12.01 -5.71
N TYR A 456 -20.75 12.51 -5.31
CA TYR A 456 -20.06 11.96 -4.14
C TYR A 456 -20.73 12.43 -2.84
N LEU A 457 -21.14 11.47 -2.01
CA LEU A 457 -21.72 11.69 -0.69
C LEU A 457 -20.77 11.09 0.35
N PRO A 458 -19.99 11.93 1.07
CA PRO A 458 -19.13 11.42 2.13
C PRO A 458 -19.96 10.84 3.28
N ALA A 459 -19.42 9.84 3.99
CA ALA A 459 -19.96 9.39 5.25
C ALA A 459 -19.87 10.52 6.29
N GLY A 460 -20.91 10.73 7.09
CA GLY A 460 -20.98 11.81 8.06
C GLY A 460 -22.41 12.29 8.29
N THR A 461 -22.56 13.47 8.90
CA THR A 461 -23.88 14.10 9.07
C THR A 461 -24.42 14.60 7.73
N LEU A 462 -25.76 14.62 7.57
CA LEU A 462 -26.36 15.17 6.35
C LEU A 462 -25.98 16.64 6.15
N ARG A 463 -25.81 17.38 7.22
CA ARG A 463 -25.29 18.76 7.23
C ARG A 463 -23.89 18.84 6.60
N GLU A 464 -22.97 17.95 6.98
CA GLU A 464 -21.63 17.87 6.40
C GLU A 464 -21.69 17.50 4.92
N VAL A 465 -22.56 16.56 4.55
CA VAL A 465 -22.77 16.16 3.15
C VAL A 465 -23.23 17.32 2.30
N LEU A 466 -24.18 18.13 2.76
CA LEU A 466 -24.70 19.27 2.03
C LEU A 466 -23.70 20.43 1.97
N ASN A 467 -22.92 20.64 3.03
CA ASN A 467 -21.86 21.65 3.09
C ASN A 467 -20.50 21.16 2.55
N HIS A 468 -20.41 19.91 2.06
CA HIS A 468 -19.15 19.34 1.59
C HIS A 468 -18.49 20.21 0.51
N ALA A 469 -17.17 20.46 0.68
CA ALA A 469 -16.34 21.28 -0.19
C ALA A 469 -16.81 22.76 -0.34
N ASN A 470 -17.54 23.30 0.64
CA ASN A 470 -17.90 24.71 0.67
C ASN A 470 -16.72 25.54 1.20
N GLY A 471 -16.15 26.39 0.36
CA GLY A 471 -15.26 27.45 0.80
C GLY A 471 -16.01 28.64 1.43
N HIS A 472 -17.33 28.54 1.61
CA HIS A 472 -18.22 29.57 2.14
C HIS A 472 -18.73 29.17 3.55
N ALA A 473 -19.32 30.14 4.25
CA ALA A 473 -19.96 29.87 5.54
C ALA A 473 -21.04 28.77 5.40
N PRO A 474 -21.18 27.88 6.39
CA PRO A 474 -22.17 26.81 6.34
C PRO A 474 -23.60 27.43 6.27
N ALA A 475 -24.44 26.85 5.43
CA ALA A 475 -25.84 27.24 5.32
C ALA A 475 -26.58 27.00 6.63
N SER A 476 -27.54 27.85 6.96
CA SER A 476 -28.41 27.71 8.13
C SER A 476 -29.39 26.54 7.96
N ASP A 477 -29.90 26.01 9.08
CA ASP A 477 -30.87 24.90 9.08
C ASP A 477 -32.14 25.26 8.33
N ALA A 478 -32.56 26.51 8.41
CA ALA A 478 -33.75 27.02 7.70
C ALA A 478 -33.51 27.01 6.18
N GLU A 479 -32.34 27.44 5.72
CA GLU A 479 -31.98 27.40 4.30
C GLU A 479 -31.86 25.98 3.78
N ILE A 480 -31.21 25.09 4.54
CA ILE A 480 -31.06 23.68 4.17
C ILE A 480 -32.45 23.02 4.07
N SER A 481 -33.31 23.22 5.06
CA SER A 481 -34.66 22.64 5.09
C SER A 481 -35.52 23.17 3.93
N ALA A 482 -35.45 24.45 3.64
CA ALA A 482 -36.15 25.05 2.50
C ALA A 482 -35.74 24.46 1.16
N VAL A 483 -34.42 24.31 0.93
CA VAL A 483 -33.89 23.71 -0.29
C VAL A 483 -34.24 22.24 -0.40
N LEU A 484 -34.17 21.47 0.71
CA LEU A 484 -34.59 20.06 0.72
C LEU A 484 -36.05 19.89 0.36
N ALA A 485 -36.94 20.79 0.84
CA ALA A 485 -38.35 20.77 0.47
C ALA A 485 -38.54 21.08 -1.03
N GLU A 486 -37.83 22.05 -1.58
CA GLU A 486 -37.90 22.40 -3.01
C GLU A 486 -37.50 21.25 -3.94
N VAL A 487 -36.47 20.47 -3.57
CA VAL A 487 -36.07 19.30 -4.36
C VAL A 487 -36.89 18.03 -4.05
N GLY A 488 -37.83 18.08 -3.10
CA GLY A 488 -38.71 16.95 -2.72
C GLY A 488 -38.09 15.98 -1.73
N LEU A 489 -37.10 16.42 -0.96
CA LEU A 489 -36.43 15.66 0.10
C LEU A 489 -36.76 16.20 1.52
N GLU A 490 -37.95 16.81 1.71
CA GLU A 490 -38.37 17.42 2.98
C GLU A 490 -38.24 16.46 4.16
N ARG A 491 -38.49 15.15 3.95
CA ARG A 491 -38.33 14.10 4.97
C ARG A 491 -36.97 14.05 5.64
N LEU A 492 -35.92 14.54 4.97
CA LEU A 492 -34.54 14.55 5.46
C LEU A 492 -34.27 15.74 6.39
N SER A 493 -35.11 16.76 6.43
CA SER A 493 -34.90 17.98 7.24
C SER A 493 -34.77 17.68 8.75
N GLY A 494 -35.44 16.63 9.26
CA GLY A 494 -35.32 16.18 10.66
C GLY A 494 -34.04 15.36 10.95
N SER A 495 -33.19 15.08 9.95
CA SER A 495 -32.04 14.20 10.07
C SER A 495 -30.71 14.89 9.79
N LEU A 496 -30.64 16.21 9.90
CA LEU A 496 -29.46 17.00 9.52
C LEU A 496 -28.20 16.60 10.30
N ASP A 497 -28.33 16.30 11.59
CA ASP A 497 -27.23 15.93 12.47
C ASP A 497 -27.05 14.41 12.62
N ARG A 498 -27.87 13.61 11.94
CA ARG A 498 -27.73 12.15 11.92
C ARG A 498 -26.51 11.77 11.09
N VAL A 499 -25.62 10.98 11.68
CA VAL A 499 -24.49 10.36 10.98
C VAL A 499 -24.99 9.13 10.22
N GLY A 500 -24.68 9.06 8.94
CA GLY A 500 -25.13 7.95 8.09
C GLY A 500 -24.23 7.74 6.86
N ARG A 501 -24.45 6.62 6.20
CA ARG A 501 -23.91 6.32 4.87
C ARG A 501 -24.96 6.63 3.82
N TRP A 502 -25.08 7.91 3.52
CA TRP A 502 -26.10 8.44 2.63
C TRP A 502 -26.03 7.89 1.21
N ASP A 503 -24.85 7.46 0.79
CA ASP A 503 -24.59 6.75 -0.47
C ASP A 503 -25.25 5.38 -0.56
N HIS A 504 -25.57 4.74 0.58
CA HIS A 504 -26.25 3.44 0.66
C HIS A 504 -27.70 3.54 1.12
N GLU A 505 -28.04 4.60 1.86
CA GLU A 505 -29.38 4.77 2.45
C GLU A 505 -30.37 5.44 1.49
N LEU A 506 -29.83 6.22 0.54
CA LEU A 506 -30.65 6.97 -0.43
C LEU A 506 -30.62 6.26 -1.79
N GLY A 507 -31.78 6.24 -2.44
CA GLY A 507 -31.86 5.81 -3.82
C GLY A 507 -31.07 6.73 -4.77
N ASP A 508 -30.72 6.24 -5.94
CA ASP A 508 -29.91 6.97 -6.94
C ASP A 508 -30.47 8.35 -7.27
N ASP A 509 -31.80 8.47 -7.38
CA ASP A 509 -32.47 9.74 -7.68
C ASP A 509 -32.39 10.73 -6.52
N GLU A 510 -32.55 10.24 -5.28
CA GLU A 510 -32.39 11.06 -4.08
C GLU A 510 -30.96 11.55 -3.89
N GLN A 511 -29.96 10.72 -4.21
CA GLN A 511 -28.57 11.11 -4.22
C GLN A 511 -28.31 12.24 -5.23
N ARG A 512 -28.86 12.15 -6.46
CA ARG A 512 -28.77 13.20 -7.47
C ARG A 512 -29.48 14.49 -7.02
N LEU A 513 -30.65 14.38 -6.41
CA LEU A 513 -31.37 15.53 -5.84
C LEU A 513 -30.57 16.23 -4.75
N LEU A 514 -29.84 15.51 -3.90
CA LEU A 514 -28.89 16.10 -2.95
C LEU A 514 -27.74 16.83 -3.64
N GLY A 515 -27.24 16.27 -4.75
CA GLY A 515 -26.22 16.94 -5.59
C GLY A 515 -26.72 18.27 -6.13
N VAL A 516 -28.00 18.35 -6.55
CA VAL A 516 -28.66 19.56 -7.03
C VAL A 516 -28.95 20.53 -5.87
N ALA A 517 -29.37 20.03 -4.70
CA ALA A 517 -29.58 20.85 -3.49
C ALA A 517 -28.30 21.62 -3.10
N ARG A 518 -27.12 20.99 -3.25
CA ARG A 518 -25.83 21.68 -3.04
C ARG A 518 -25.62 22.89 -3.96
N LEU A 519 -26.11 22.83 -5.20
CA LEU A 519 -26.02 23.97 -6.12
C LEU A 519 -26.88 25.15 -5.64
N ALA A 520 -28.08 24.88 -5.14
CA ALA A 520 -28.96 25.93 -4.61
C ALA A 520 -28.36 26.62 -3.38
N LEU A 521 -27.71 25.85 -2.50
CA LEU A 521 -27.03 26.39 -1.31
C LEU A 521 -25.77 27.19 -1.65
N ARG A 522 -25.09 26.86 -2.75
CA ARG A 522 -23.81 27.49 -3.16
C ARG A 522 -23.96 28.69 -4.09
N GLN A 523 -25.00 28.71 -4.90
CA GLN A 523 -25.30 29.69 -5.90
C GLN A 523 -24.09 30.06 -6.80
N PRO A 524 -23.42 29.07 -7.45
CA PRO A 524 -22.26 29.32 -8.30
C PRO A 524 -22.66 30.06 -9.56
N LYS A 525 -21.72 30.82 -10.13
CA LYS A 525 -21.93 31.54 -11.41
C LYS A 525 -21.76 30.63 -12.63
N TRP A 526 -21.04 29.51 -12.48
CA TRP A 526 -20.79 28.56 -13.56
C TRP A 526 -21.05 27.13 -13.08
N VAL A 527 -21.91 26.42 -13.81
CA VAL A 527 -22.28 25.03 -13.53
C VAL A 527 -22.14 24.18 -14.79
N ILE A 528 -21.43 23.06 -14.69
CA ILE A 528 -21.31 22.08 -15.76
C ILE A 528 -21.83 20.75 -15.24
N ILE A 529 -22.82 20.16 -15.91
CA ILE A 529 -23.55 18.96 -15.49
C ILE A 529 -23.30 17.84 -16.49
N ASP A 530 -22.92 16.65 -16.02
CA ASP A 530 -22.69 15.45 -16.84
C ASP A 530 -23.82 14.42 -16.64
N GLU A 531 -24.75 14.36 -17.61
CA GLU A 531 -25.87 13.39 -17.69
C GLU A 531 -26.75 13.29 -16.40
N ALA A 532 -26.51 14.11 -15.36
CA ALA A 532 -27.25 14.01 -14.12
C ALA A 532 -28.73 14.39 -14.27
N MET A 533 -29.04 15.27 -15.22
CA MET A 533 -30.42 15.69 -15.51
C MET A 533 -31.19 14.64 -16.32
N ASP A 534 -30.49 13.84 -17.12
CA ASP A 534 -31.12 12.83 -18.01
C ASP A 534 -31.75 11.66 -17.27
N ALA A 535 -31.43 11.53 -15.99
CA ALA A 535 -31.88 10.43 -15.14
C ALA A 535 -33.15 10.74 -14.32
N PHE A 536 -33.57 12.02 -14.25
CA PHE A 536 -34.78 12.39 -13.53
C PHE A 536 -36.03 12.07 -14.33
N ASP A 537 -37.07 11.64 -13.62
CA ASP A 537 -38.42 11.55 -14.19
C ASP A 537 -38.98 12.96 -14.48
N GLY A 538 -40.03 13.05 -15.30
CA GLY A 538 -40.62 14.33 -15.71
C GLY A 538 -40.95 15.29 -14.56
N PRO A 539 -41.65 14.84 -13.49
CA PRO A 539 -41.98 15.70 -12.34
C PRO A 539 -40.74 16.16 -11.55
N SER A 540 -39.74 15.30 -11.33
CA SER A 540 -38.52 15.66 -10.63
C SER A 540 -37.64 16.60 -11.44
N LEU A 541 -37.56 16.39 -12.75
CA LEU A 541 -36.86 17.31 -13.64
C LEU A 541 -37.46 18.73 -13.62
N LEU A 542 -38.79 18.84 -13.66
CA LEU A 542 -39.46 20.15 -13.59
C LEU A 542 -39.15 20.88 -12.28
N ARG A 543 -39.16 20.18 -11.13
CA ARG A 543 -38.77 20.75 -9.83
C ARG A 543 -37.31 21.21 -9.83
N VAL A 544 -36.39 20.40 -10.35
CA VAL A 544 -34.97 20.75 -10.48
C VAL A 544 -34.80 21.98 -11.36
N LEU A 545 -35.43 22.06 -12.51
CA LEU A 545 -35.34 23.20 -13.40
C LEU A 545 -35.90 24.49 -12.77
N ALA A 546 -37.05 24.41 -12.06
CA ALA A 546 -37.63 25.53 -11.35
C ALA A 546 -36.70 26.02 -10.21
N MET A 547 -36.08 25.08 -9.47
CA MET A 547 -35.10 25.41 -8.44
C MET A 547 -33.85 26.10 -9.03
N LEU A 548 -33.29 25.57 -10.14
CA LEU A 548 -32.15 26.16 -10.83
C LEU A 548 -32.49 27.56 -11.34
N GLU A 549 -33.73 27.80 -11.86
CA GLU A 549 -34.18 29.09 -12.30
C GLU A 549 -34.33 30.09 -11.14
N LYS A 550 -34.77 29.62 -9.98
CA LYS A 550 -34.96 30.45 -8.79
C LYS A 550 -33.63 30.85 -8.14
N HIS A 551 -32.74 29.90 -7.89
CA HIS A 551 -31.52 30.10 -7.10
C HIS A 551 -30.29 30.46 -7.93
N LEU A 552 -30.24 30.11 -9.23
CA LEU A 552 -29.11 30.37 -10.11
C LEU A 552 -29.44 31.38 -11.19
N LYS A 553 -30.12 32.48 -10.81
CA LYS A 553 -30.41 33.61 -11.71
C LYS A 553 -29.09 34.20 -12.20
N GLY A 554 -28.89 34.23 -13.54
CA GLY A 554 -27.67 34.77 -14.15
C GLY A 554 -26.45 33.84 -14.13
N ALA A 555 -26.55 32.62 -13.61
CA ALA A 555 -25.51 31.63 -13.75
C ALA A 555 -25.49 31.01 -15.14
N ALA A 556 -24.31 30.77 -15.67
CA ALA A 556 -24.14 29.96 -16.87
C ALA A 556 -24.27 28.48 -16.52
N ILE A 557 -25.19 27.78 -17.19
CA ILE A 557 -25.47 26.37 -16.96
C ILE A 557 -25.23 25.58 -18.25
N ILE A 558 -24.28 24.65 -18.19
CA ILE A 558 -23.95 23.78 -19.31
C ILE A 558 -24.36 22.36 -18.94
N ASN A 559 -25.33 21.77 -19.64
CA ASN A 559 -25.71 20.38 -19.47
C ASN A 559 -25.18 19.54 -20.61
N ILE A 560 -24.41 18.52 -20.29
CA ILE A 560 -23.89 17.55 -21.26
C ILE A 560 -24.75 16.29 -21.12
N GLY A 561 -25.58 15.99 -22.13
CA GLY A 561 -26.58 14.94 -22.01
C GLY A 561 -27.15 14.44 -23.35
N ARG A 562 -28.34 13.82 -23.27
CA ARG A 562 -29.00 13.19 -24.44
C ARG A 562 -29.87 14.13 -25.25
N GLY A 563 -30.09 15.33 -24.79
CA GLY A 563 -30.85 16.35 -25.52
C GLY A 563 -32.37 16.14 -25.59
N GLN A 564 -32.92 15.24 -24.78
CA GLN A 564 -34.37 14.91 -24.83
C GLN A 564 -35.27 15.84 -24.01
N HIS A 565 -34.68 16.75 -23.21
CA HIS A 565 -35.43 17.52 -22.23
C HIS A 565 -35.36 19.03 -22.47
N ASN A 566 -36.53 19.60 -22.63
CA ASN A 566 -36.91 21.01 -22.51
C ASN A 566 -35.99 22.04 -23.17
N ASN A 567 -36.10 22.18 -24.50
CA ASN A 567 -35.44 23.21 -25.31
C ASN A 567 -35.71 24.65 -24.83
N GLN A 568 -36.74 24.90 -24.01
CA GLN A 568 -37.03 26.23 -23.46
C GLN A 568 -36.03 26.64 -22.38
N PHE A 569 -35.55 25.70 -21.56
CA PHE A 569 -34.55 26.00 -20.51
C PHE A 569 -33.14 26.12 -21.09
N PHE A 570 -32.81 25.34 -22.14
CA PHE A 570 -31.54 25.39 -22.85
C PHE A 570 -31.72 25.87 -24.29
N PRO A 571 -31.75 27.19 -24.55
CA PRO A 571 -32.02 27.73 -25.86
C PRO A 571 -30.90 27.52 -26.88
N ARG A 572 -29.69 27.21 -26.43
CA ARG A 572 -28.52 26.95 -27.28
C ARG A 572 -28.06 25.49 -27.20
N GLY A 573 -27.94 24.86 -28.36
CA GLY A 573 -27.43 23.47 -28.49
C GLY A 573 -26.06 23.42 -29.14
N LEU A 574 -25.18 22.56 -28.64
CA LEU A 574 -23.88 22.21 -29.23
C LEU A 574 -23.83 20.71 -29.44
N THR A 575 -23.11 20.25 -30.45
CA THR A 575 -23.02 18.81 -30.75
C THR A 575 -21.60 18.30 -30.65
N ILE A 576 -21.43 17.16 -29.93
CA ILE A 576 -20.19 16.41 -29.85
C ILE A 576 -20.21 15.30 -30.91
N VAL A 577 -19.10 15.19 -31.63
CA VAL A 577 -18.89 14.18 -32.66
C VAL A 577 -17.65 13.36 -32.31
N LYS A 578 -17.74 12.03 -32.48
CA LYS A 578 -16.60 11.11 -32.40
C LYS A 578 -15.95 10.98 -33.78
N ASP A 579 -14.64 11.11 -33.81
CA ASP A 579 -13.82 10.87 -35.00
C ASP A 579 -12.98 9.59 -34.75
N PRO A 580 -13.42 8.43 -35.26
CA PRO A 580 -12.74 7.17 -35.04
C PRO A 580 -11.40 7.06 -35.80
N ASP A 581 -11.23 7.84 -36.88
CA ASP A 581 -10.02 7.81 -37.71
C ASP A 581 -8.92 8.78 -37.21
N ALA A 582 -9.26 9.61 -36.22
CA ALA A 582 -8.25 10.46 -35.58
C ALA A 582 -7.25 9.62 -34.77
N PRO A 583 -5.99 10.08 -34.63
CA PRO A 583 -4.96 9.32 -33.92
C PRO A 583 -5.37 9.03 -32.49
N ALA A 584 -5.56 7.76 -32.19
CA ALA A 584 -5.86 7.26 -30.84
C ALA A 584 -4.68 7.50 -29.89
N LEU A 585 -4.98 7.71 -28.60
CA LEU A 585 -3.96 7.73 -27.54
C LEU A 585 -3.22 6.39 -27.52
N LYS A 586 -1.93 6.42 -27.87
CA LYS A 586 -1.06 5.27 -27.61
C LYS A 586 -0.69 5.25 -26.13
N PRO A 587 -0.77 4.09 -25.45
CA PRO A 587 -0.33 4.00 -24.06
C PRO A 587 1.16 4.37 -23.99
N VAL A 588 1.48 5.41 -23.22
CA VAL A 588 2.85 5.88 -23.01
C VAL A 588 3.58 4.87 -22.13
N ARG A 589 4.70 4.33 -22.60
CA ARG A 589 5.60 3.52 -21.77
C ARG A 589 6.39 4.45 -20.85
N VAL A 590 6.12 4.41 -19.57
CA VAL A 590 6.89 5.14 -18.55
C VAL A 590 8.18 4.37 -18.30
N ARG A 591 9.34 5.00 -18.54
CA ARG A 591 10.64 4.48 -18.14
C ARG A 591 10.92 4.89 -16.69
N ALA A 592 10.96 3.94 -15.79
CA ALA A 592 11.45 4.16 -14.43
C ALA A 592 12.95 4.44 -14.49
N GLY A 593 13.37 5.65 -14.18
CA GLY A 593 14.80 5.91 -13.98
C GLY A 593 15.35 7.32 -14.22
N ALA A 594 14.57 8.31 -14.58
CA ALA A 594 15.12 9.61 -15.00
C ALA A 594 14.45 10.85 -14.41
N ILE A 595 14.02 10.84 -13.12
CA ILE A 595 13.40 12.05 -12.56
C ILE A 595 13.90 12.34 -11.15
N GLU A 596 14.64 13.44 -11.01
CA GLU A 596 14.83 14.09 -9.72
C GLU A 596 13.49 14.68 -9.26
N PRO A 597 13.03 14.40 -8.04
CA PRO A 597 11.82 15.01 -7.51
C PRO A 597 12.01 16.52 -7.38
N PRO A 598 10.99 17.33 -7.69
CA PRO A 598 11.06 18.78 -7.51
C PRO A 598 11.37 19.15 -6.06
N PRO A 599 12.10 20.24 -5.81
CA PRO A 599 12.45 20.67 -4.47
C PRO A 599 11.20 20.90 -3.63
N VAL A 600 11.19 20.33 -2.43
CA VAL A 600 10.11 20.48 -1.45
C VAL A 600 9.95 21.96 -1.13
N ALA A 601 8.86 22.57 -1.58
CA ALA A 601 8.50 23.94 -1.22
C ALA A 601 8.39 24.04 0.30
N ALA A 602 9.22 24.90 0.89
CA ALA A 602 9.22 25.16 2.33
C ALA A 602 7.82 25.58 2.78
N ARG A 603 7.19 24.80 3.67
CA ARG A 603 5.93 25.18 4.32
C ARG A 603 6.14 26.55 5.00
N ARG A 604 5.52 27.60 4.49
CA ARG A 604 5.33 28.85 5.24
C ARG A 604 4.55 28.51 6.51
N LYS A 605 5.17 28.74 7.66
CA LYS A 605 4.48 28.74 8.95
C LYS A 605 3.38 29.81 8.91
N LYS A 606 2.15 29.43 9.11
CA LYS A 606 1.11 30.24 9.72
C LYS A 606 0.54 29.47 10.88
#